data_48790c94e86de3c5e955158099da992b
#
_entry.id   48790c94e86de3c5e955158099da992b
#
_cell.length_a   1.000
_cell.length_b   1.000
_cell.length_c   1.000
_cell.angle_alpha   90.00
_cell.angle_beta   90.00
_cell.angle_gamma   90.00
#
_symmetry.space_group_name_H-M   'P 1'
#
loop_
_entity.id
_entity.type
_entity.pdbx_description
1 polymer ?
#
loop_
_entity_poly.entity_id
_entity_poly.type
_entity_poly.pdbx_seq_one_letter_code
_entity_poly.pdbx_strand_id
1 'polypeptide(L)'
;MLILMSLMVSWASGQNMEKERFKLYFLGGQSNMEGHGLNTELPDSLSMTNDQVWIYHGVPMEDENPDGGLGRWEKLKPGNGAGFKSDGINNRHSHKFGIELSFAKKLQTLYPDEKIALIKYARGGSSIDSLAARNFGSWEMDYRGNGGLNQFDHFLRTLVDAFKIKDINGNGIEDILMPSGIIWMQGESDTVLTEAIALRYYANLKRLMDLIRSAFRDDDIPVVIGKISDSGMDNRGKTWTYGELVQHAQETFVRRDKNAAIVRETKGYSYSDPWHYNSEGYIDLGIKFAEAVYKLNSSK
;
A
#
# COMPACT_ATOMS: atom_id res chain seq x y z
N MET A 1 -13.97 -38.59 -65.17
CA MET A 1 -14.72 -37.84 -64.15
C MET A 1 -13.79 -37.52 -63.06
N LEU A 2 -13.11 -36.33 -63.15
CA LEU A 2 -12.14 -35.88 -62.12
C LEU A 2 -12.90 -35.04 -61.05
N ILE A 3 -12.85 -35.47 -59.82
CA ILE A 3 -13.39 -34.73 -58.69
C ILE A 3 -12.25 -33.83 -58.12
N LEU A 4 -12.38 -32.51 -58.35
CA LEU A 4 -11.51 -31.52 -57.66
C LEU A 4 -11.98 -31.36 -56.23
N MET A 5 -11.15 -31.76 -55.31
CA MET A 5 -11.33 -31.51 -53.86
C MET A 5 -10.71 -30.15 -53.50
N SER A 6 -11.56 -29.13 -53.33
CA SER A 6 -11.15 -27.80 -52.89
C SER A 6 -10.84 -27.81 -51.40
N LEU A 7 -9.55 -27.67 -51.02
CA LEU A 7 -9.14 -27.41 -49.66
C LEU A 7 -9.41 -25.93 -49.29
N MET A 8 -10.43 -25.69 -48.46
CA MET A 8 -10.58 -24.40 -47.80
C MET A 8 -9.59 -24.30 -46.65
N VAL A 9 -8.54 -23.52 -46.84
CA VAL A 9 -7.66 -23.10 -45.74
C VAL A 9 -8.33 -21.93 -45.02
N SER A 10 -8.92 -22.19 -43.86
CA SER A 10 -9.41 -21.13 -43.00
C SER A 10 -8.22 -20.45 -42.35
N TRP A 11 -7.93 -19.22 -42.73
CA TRP A 11 -7.02 -18.35 -42.02
C TRP A 11 -7.71 -17.90 -40.71
N ALA A 12 -7.33 -18.50 -39.59
CA ALA A 12 -7.63 -17.94 -38.28
C ALA A 12 -6.79 -16.67 -38.14
N SER A 13 -7.39 -15.51 -38.37
CA SER A 13 -6.81 -14.23 -37.97
C SER A 13 -6.75 -14.21 -36.46
N GLY A 14 -5.59 -14.53 -35.89
CA GLY A 14 -5.32 -14.27 -34.47
C GLY A 14 -5.45 -12.75 -34.25
N GLN A 15 -6.57 -12.30 -33.71
CA GLN A 15 -6.67 -10.96 -33.19
C GLN A 15 -5.57 -10.85 -32.14
N ASN A 16 -4.58 -9.99 -32.40
CA ASN A 16 -3.59 -9.59 -31.40
C ASN A 16 -4.38 -8.79 -30.38
N MET A 17 -4.84 -9.46 -29.29
CA MET A 17 -5.58 -8.79 -28.24
C MET A 17 -4.62 -7.82 -27.54
N GLU A 18 -4.99 -6.56 -27.48
CA GLU A 18 -4.17 -5.51 -26.88
C GLU A 18 -4.03 -5.75 -25.38
N LYS A 19 -2.79 -5.66 -24.87
CA LYS A 19 -2.51 -5.83 -23.44
C LYS A 19 -3.23 -4.75 -22.63
N GLU A 20 -3.87 -5.17 -21.57
CA GLU A 20 -4.53 -4.24 -20.65
C GLU A 20 -3.50 -3.51 -19.78
N ARG A 21 -3.72 -2.22 -19.55
CA ARG A 21 -2.83 -1.37 -18.75
C ARG A 21 -3.51 -1.02 -17.44
N PHE A 22 -2.80 -1.24 -16.33
CA PHE A 22 -3.26 -0.91 -14.99
C PHE A 22 -2.36 0.16 -14.36
N LYS A 23 -2.95 1.23 -13.85
CA LYS A 23 -2.24 2.15 -12.94
C LYS A 23 -2.02 1.43 -11.62
N LEU A 24 -0.76 1.19 -11.29
CA LEU A 24 -0.36 0.44 -10.11
C LEU A 24 0.02 1.38 -8.96
N TYR A 25 -0.60 1.19 -7.81
CA TYR A 25 -0.28 1.92 -6.59
C TYR A 25 0.21 0.98 -5.50
N PHE A 26 1.30 1.35 -4.84
CA PHE A 26 1.80 0.65 -3.66
C PHE A 26 1.28 1.31 -2.39
N LEU A 27 0.66 0.52 -1.51
CA LEU A 27 0.16 0.93 -0.19
C LEU A 27 1.07 0.33 0.88
N GLY A 28 1.93 1.15 1.48
CA GLY A 28 2.94 0.70 2.44
C GLY A 28 2.95 1.49 3.74
N GLY A 29 3.42 0.87 4.82
CA GLY A 29 3.53 1.53 6.11
C GLY A 29 3.33 0.62 7.31
N GLN A 30 2.70 1.18 8.38
CA GLN A 30 2.40 0.45 9.60
C GLN A 30 0.87 0.30 9.84
N SER A 31 0.42 0.20 11.09
CA SER A 31 -0.96 -0.14 11.44
C SER A 31 -2.02 0.78 10.82
N ASN A 32 -1.77 2.08 10.70
CA ASN A 32 -2.69 3.00 10.03
C ASN A 32 -2.68 2.88 8.49
N MET A 33 -1.74 2.13 7.90
CA MET A 33 -1.84 1.63 6.53
C MET A 33 -2.44 0.23 6.48
N GLU A 34 -2.10 -0.64 7.45
CA GLU A 34 -2.71 -1.98 7.57
C GLU A 34 -4.23 -1.87 7.65
N GLY A 35 -4.75 -0.95 8.47
CA GLY A 35 -6.16 -0.59 8.55
C GLY A 35 -6.92 -1.29 9.69
N HIS A 36 -7.55 -0.49 10.53
CA HIS A 36 -8.31 -0.95 11.70
C HIS A 36 -9.79 -0.53 11.66
N GLY A 37 -10.26 0.05 10.55
CA GLY A 37 -11.69 0.33 10.34
C GLY A 37 -12.53 -0.95 10.33
N LEU A 38 -13.75 -0.89 10.83
CA LEU A 38 -14.65 -2.05 10.92
C LEU A 38 -15.51 -2.18 9.64
N ASN A 39 -15.53 -3.36 9.03
CA ASN A 39 -16.34 -3.59 7.83
C ASN A 39 -17.84 -3.29 8.05
N THR A 40 -18.33 -3.43 9.28
CA THR A 40 -19.70 -3.11 9.66
C THR A 40 -20.03 -1.61 9.65
N GLU A 41 -19.02 -0.76 9.59
CA GLU A 41 -19.15 0.70 9.57
C GLU A 41 -18.94 1.27 8.15
N LEU A 42 -18.75 0.39 7.16
CA LEU A 42 -18.62 0.83 5.76
C LEU A 42 -19.96 1.32 5.21
N PRO A 43 -19.99 2.44 4.48
CA PRO A 43 -21.16 2.82 3.70
C PRO A 43 -21.37 1.82 2.55
N ASP A 44 -22.61 1.67 2.09
CA ASP A 44 -23.00 0.74 1.02
C ASP A 44 -22.11 0.85 -0.22
N SER A 45 -21.69 2.05 -0.57
CA SER A 45 -20.83 2.33 -1.73
C SER A 45 -19.41 1.73 -1.64
N LEU A 46 -18.97 1.32 -0.45
CA LEU A 46 -17.66 0.71 -0.19
C LEU A 46 -17.76 -0.72 0.38
N SER A 47 -18.96 -1.20 0.67
CA SER A 47 -19.20 -2.52 1.28
C SER A 47 -19.23 -3.68 0.27
N MET A 48 -19.24 -3.36 -1.03
CA MET A 48 -19.32 -4.33 -2.12
C MET A 48 -17.95 -4.61 -2.74
N THR A 49 -17.80 -5.76 -3.39
CA THR A 49 -16.64 -6.06 -4.23
C THR A 49 -16.55 -5.05 -5.38
N ASN A 50 -15.37 -4.50 -5.59
CA ASN A 50 -15.08 -3.64 -6.72
C ASN A 50 -14.56 -4.49 -7.89
N ASP A 51 -15.38 -4.70 -8.90
CA ASP A 51 -15.08 -5.57 -10.04
C ASP A 51 -14.02 -5.01 -11.01
N GLN A 52 -13.64 -3.74 -10.85
CA GLN A 52 -12.71 -3.05 -11.76
C GLN A 52 -11.38 -2.71 -11.10
N VAL A 53 -11.18 -3.09 -9.83
CA VAL A 53 -9.94 -2.86 -9.10
C VAL A 53 -9.39 -4.18 -8.57
N TRP A 54 -8.12 -4.40 -8.79
CA TRP A 54 -7.41 -5.59 -8.35
C TRP A 54 -6.42 -5.25 -7.24
N ILE A 55 -6.30 -6.14 -6.27
CA ILE A 55 -5.37 -6.00 -5.14
C ILE A 55 -4.54 -7.26 -4.96
N TYR A 56 -3.23 -7.08 -4.77
CA TYR A 56 -2.32 -8.06 -4.22
C TYR A 56 -1.94 -7.63 -2.81
N HIS A 57 -2.34 -8.39 -1.80
CA HIS A 57 -2.04 -8.07 -0.40
C HIS A 57 -1.04 -9.09 0.15
N GLY A 58 0.20 -8.67 0.36
CA GLY A 58 1.27 -9.48 0.97
C GLY A 58 1.13 -9.51 2.49
N VAL A 59 1.24 -10.70 3.07
CA VAL A 59 1.11 -10.87 4.53
C VAL A 59 2.43 -10.65 5.25
N PRO A 60 2.45 -9.94 6.38
CA PRO A 60 3.60 -9.90 7.27
C PRO A 60 3.70 -11.21 8.06
N MET A 61 4.90 -11.78 8.13
CA MET A 61 5.24 -12.96 8.91
C MET A 61 6.50 -12.71 9.74
N GLU A 62 6.92 -13.66 10.56
CA GLU A 62 8.22 -13.63 11.22
C GLU A 62 9.36 -13.71 10.21
N ASP A 63 10.52 -13.15 10.55
CA ASP A 63 11.72 -13.26 9.71
C ASP A 63 12.05 -14.71 9.37
N GLU A 64 12.61 -14.87 8.17
CA GLU A 64 12.95 -16.18 7.60
C GLU A 64 11.74 -17.10 7.37
N ASN A 65 10.52 -16.66 7.71
CA ASN A 65 9.33 -17.41 7.36
C ASN A 65 9.09 -17.31 5.84
N PRO A 66 9.08 -18.44 5.11
CA PRO A 66 8.91 -18.44 3.66
C PRO A 66 7.53 -17.90 3.20
N ASP A 67 6.58 -17.79 4.12
CA ASP A 67 5.24 -17.29 3.84
C ASP A 67 5.14 -15.77 3.97
N GLY A 68 6.18 -15.08 4.47
CA GLY A 68 6.24 -13.63 4.54
C GLY A 68 6.18 -12.99 3.16
N GLY A 69 5.29 -12.04 2.96
CA GLY A 69 5.05 -11.36 1.69
C GLY A 69 4.13 -12.10 0.72
N LEU A 70 3.71 -13.34 1.04
CA LEU A 70 2.77 -14.07 0.18
C LEU A 70 1.41 -13.38 0.09
N GLY A 71 0.84 -13.41 -1.10
CA GLY A 71 -0.48 -12.89 -1.42
C GLY A 71 -0.99 -13.50 -2.71
N ARG A 72 -2.18 -13.07 -3.13
CA ARG A 72 -2.79 -13.43 -4.40
C ARG A 72 -3.56 -12.24 -4.96
N TRP A 73 -3.47 -12.03 -6.26
CA TRP A 73 -4.34 -11.09 -6.96
C TRP A 73 -5.80 -11.48 -6.85
N GLU A 74 -6.64 -10.54 -6.46
CA GLU A 74 -8.10 -10.69 -6.41
C GLU A 74 -8.78 -9.34 -6.62
N LYS A 75 -10.07 -9.35 -6.89
CA LYS A 75 -10.89 -8.14 -6.93
C LYS A 75 -10.94 -7.51 -5.54
N LEU A 76 -10.80 -6.18 -5.50
CA LEU A 76 -10.82 -5.45 -4.23
C LEU A 76 -12.19 -5.56 -3.56
N LYS A 77 -12.19 -5.96 -2.29
CA LYS A 77 -13.39 -6.06 -1.43
C LYS A 77 -13.02 -5.76 0.03
N PRO A 78 -14.00 -5.54 0.92
CA PRO A 78 -13.76 -5.37 2.34
C PRO A 78 -12.99 -6.54 2.95
N GLY A 79 -12.19 -6.23 4.00
CA GLY A 79 -11.44 -7.24 4.74
C GLY A 79 -9.96 -7.31 4.46
N ASN A 80 -9.41 -6.32 3.75
CA ASN A 80 -7.97 -6.16 3.55
C ASN A 80 -7.28 -5.34 4.65
N GLY A 81 -7.89 -5.22 5.84
CA GLY A 81 -7.33 -4.60 7.02
C GLY A 81 -6.57 -5.58 7.92
N ALA A 82 -6.25 -5.11 9.13
CA ALA A 82 -5.54 -5.89 10.14
C ALA A 82 -6.21 -7.25 10.39
N GLY A 83 -5.40 -8.30 10.40
CA GLY A 83 -5.87 -9.69 10.51
C GLY A 83 -6.13 -10.38 9.16
N PHE A 84 -5.91 -9.71 8.03
CA PHE A 84 -5.84 -10.37 6.72
C PHE A 84 -4.75 -11.44 6.70
N LYS A 85 -5.01 -12.58 6.05
CA LYS A 85 -4.04 -13.67 5.88
C LYS A 85 -4.08 -14.20 4.45
N SER A 86 -2.94 -14.71 3.99
CA SER A 86 -2.82 -15.42 2.72
C SER A 86 -1.78 -16.54 2.84
N ASP A 87 -2.00 -17.62 2.13
CA ASP A 87 -1.02 -18.70 1.94
C ASP A 87 -0.46 -18.71 0.49
N GLY A 88 -0.70 -17.62 -0.26
CA GLY A 88 -0.33 -17.50 -1.67
C GLY A 88 -1.31 -18.17 -2.64
N ILE A 89 -2.21 -19.02 -2.15
CA ILE A 89 -3.25 -19.71 -2.92
C ILE A 89 -4.63 -19.17 -2.56
N ASN A 90 -4.87 -18.96 -1.27
CA ASN A 90 -6.14 -18.50 -0.73
C ASN A 90 -5.95 -17.27 0.15
N ASN A 91 -6.73 -16.23 -0.11
CA ASN A 91 -6.83 -15.06 0.75
C ASN A 91 -7.97 -15.27 1.77
N ARG A 92 -7.69 -14.96 3.03
CA ARG A 92 -8.69 -14.93 4.12
C ARG A 92 -8.86 -13.50 4.62
N HIS A 93 -10.02 -12.93 4.31
CA HIS A 93 -10.38 -11.57 4.68
C HIS A 93 -10.66 -11.45 6.17
N SER A 94 -10.26 -10.31 6.73
CA SER A 94 -10.58 -9.95 8.12
C SER A 94 -11.93 -9.24 8.22
N HIS A 95 -12.33 -8.87 9.43
CA HIS A 95 -13.47 -7.99 9.68
C HIS A 95 -13.11 -6.50 9.62
N LYS A 96 -11.88 -6.17 9.19
CA LYS A 96 -11.34 -4.82 9.15
C LYS A 96 -10.95 -4.39 7.74
N PHE A 97 -10.93 -3.08 7.53
CA PHE A 97 -10.46 -2.44 6.31
C PHE A 97 -9.48 -1.30 6.64
N GLY A 98 -8.73 -0.88 5.64
CA GLY A 98 -7.89 0.31 5.67
C GLY A 98 -8.30 1.31 4.59
N ILE A 99 -7.34 2.05 4.07
CA ILE A 99 -7.58 3.10 3.07
C ILE A 99 -7.95 2.56 1.68
N GLU A 100 -7.66 1.30 1.38
CA GLU A 100 -7.68 0.73 0.02
C GLU A 100 -9.02 0.89 -0.70
N LEU A 101 -10.14 0.78 0.03
CA LEU A 101 -11.47 0.83 -0.55
C LEU A 101 -11.83 2.22 -1.07
N SER A 102 -11.72 3.23 -0.21
CA SER A 102 -12.02 4.62 -0.54
C SER A 102 -10.98 5.24 -1.48
N PHE A 103 -9.70 4.86 -1.33
CA PHE A 103 -8.63 5.23 -2.24
C PHE A 103 -8.93 4.77 -3.67
N ALA A 104 -9.22 3.48 -3.86
CA ALA A 104 -9.56 2.93 -5.17
C ALA A 104 -10.84 3.56 -5.77
N LYS A 105 -11.89 3.71 -4.96
CA LYS A 105 -13.15 4.32 -5.38
C LYS A 105 -12.95 5.76 -5.85
N LYS A 106 -12.14 6.54 -5.13
CA LYS A 106 -11.83 7.92 -5.50
C LYS A 106 -10.98 7.97 -6.77
N LEU A 107 -9.98 7.09 -6.91
CA LEU A 107 -9.18 7.00 -8.14
C LEU A 107 -10.04 6.68 -9.37
N GLN A 108 -11.00 5.79 -9.27
CA GLN A 108 -11.93 5.50 -10.37
C GLN A 108 -12.77 6.71 -10.77
N THR A 109 -13.12 7.57 -9.81
CA THR A 109 -13.80 8.84 -10.10
C THR A 109 -12.89 9.83 -10.83
N LEU A 110 -11.59 9.85 -10.48
CA LEU A 110 -10.61 10.76 -11.05
C LEU A 110 -10.05 10.26 -12.40
N TYR A 111 -10.04 8.95 -12.60
CA TYR A 111 -9.57 8.26 -13.79
C TYR A 111 -10.66 7.27 -14.30
N PRO A 112 -11.77 7.76 -14.86
CA PRO A 112 -12.93 6.92 -15.18
C PRO A 112 -12.62 5.82 -16.22
N ASP A 113 -11.63 6.05 -17.08
CA ASP A 113 -11.27 5.14 -18.19
C ASP A 113 -10.03 4.27 -17.86
N GLU A 114 -9.47 4.39 -16.64
CA GLU A 114 -8.26 3.69 -16.27
C GLU A 114 -8.54 2.49 -15.36
N LYS A 115 -7.83 1.40 -15.59
CA LYS A 115 -7.84 0.23 -14.70
C LYS A 115 -6.87 0.47 -13.55
N ILE A 116 -7.26 0.05 -12.35
CA ILE A 116 -6.49 0.27 -11.12
C ILE A 116 -6.04 -1.08 -10.53
N ALA A 117 -4.75 -1.15 -10.20
CA ALA A 117 -4.18 -2.25 -9.44
C ALA A 117 -3.50 -1.72 -8.17
N LEU A 118 -3.64 -2.44 -7.07
CA LEU A 118 -3.04 -2.13 -5.79
C LEU A 118 -2.09 -3.25 -5.36
N ILE A 119 -0.90 -2.91 -4.90
CA ILE A 119 -0.06 -3.81 -4.11
C ILE A 119 -0.03 -3.24 -2.70
N LYS A 120 -0.43 -4.03 -1.72
CA LYS A 120 -0.46 -3.64 -0.31
C LYS A 120 0.49 -4.51 0.50
N TYR A 121 1.37 -3.88 1.28
CA TYR A 121 2.15 -4.51 2.32
C TYR A 121 2.33 -3.53 3.48
N ALA A 122 1.86 -3.88 4.66
CA ALA A 122 1.97 -3.06 5.85
C ALA A 122 2.01 -3.95 7.11
N ARG A 123 2.73 -3.49 8.15
CA ARG A 123 2.82 -4.21 9.43
C ARG A 123 2.64 -3.26 10.60
N GLY A 124 1.62 -3.50 11.43
CA GLY A 124 1.37 -2.74 12.64
C GLY A 124 2.59 -2.71 13.57
N GLY A 125 2.89 -1.54 14.12
CA GLY A 125 3.99 -1.34 15.05
C GLY A 125 5.40 -1.30 14.45
N SER A 126 5.57 -1.52 13.13
CA SER A 126 6.89 -1.49 12.48
C SER A 126 7.46 -0.08 12.39
N SER A 127 8.79 0.02 12.48
CA SER A 127 9.56 1.27 12.37
C SER A 127 10.35 1.35 11.07
N ILE A 128 10.88 2.54 10.75
CA ILE A 128 11.90 2.68 9.70
C ILE A 128 13.31 2.79 10.27
N ASP A 129 13.44 2.96 11.59
CA ASP A 129 14.73 2.89 12.30
C ASP A 129 14.86 1.52 12.97
N SER A 130 15.96 0.81 12.71
CA SER A 130 16.20 -0.53 13.27
C SER A 130 16.20 -0.56 14.80
N LEU A 131 16.60 0.55 15.45
CA LEU A 131 16.60 0.65 16.91
C LEU A 131 15.19 0.78 17.51
N ALA A 132 14.18 1.09 16.69
CA ALA A 132 12.77 1.15 17.10
C ALA A 132 11.96 -0.09 16.70
N ALA A 133 12.59 -1.14 16.16
CA ALA A 133 11.94 -2.33 15.62
C ALA A 133 11.10 -3.09 16.66
N ARG A 134 11.56 -3.15 17.91
CA ARG A 134 10.91 -3.94 18.98
C ARG A 134 10.54 -5.36 18.47
N ASN A 135 9.34 -5.85 18.78
CA ASN A 135 8.81 -7.14 18.29
C ASN A 135 8.04 -7.02 16.96
N PHE A 136 8.03 -5.82 16.35
CA PHE A 136 7.23 -5.55 15.15
C PHE A 136 8.06 -5.46 13.88
N GLY A 137 9.39 -5.40 14.04
CA GLY A 137 10.33 -5.31 12.95
C GLY A 137 10.53 -3.91 12.39
N SER A 138 11.37 -3.83 11.38
CA SER A 138 11.79 -2.59 10.76
C SER A 138 11.78 -2.67 9.24
N TRP A 139 11.53 -1.52 8.60
CA TRP A 139 11.69 -1.31 7.17
C TRP A 139 13.15 -0.99 6.76
N GLU A 140 14.08 -0.97 7.73
CA GLU A 140 15.51 -0.88 7.41
C GLU A 140 15.95 -2.14 6.69
N MET A 141 16.43 -1.99 5.45
CA MET A 141 16.73 -3.14 4.57
C MET A 141 17.82 -4.08 5.14
N ASP A 142 18.73 -3.53 5.94
CA ASP A 142 19.82 -4.31 6.56
C ASP A 142 19.44 -4.85 7.94
N TYR A 143 18.17 -4.71 8.34
CA TYR A 143 17.71 -5.12 9.67
C TYR A 143 17.83 -6.63 9.86
N ARG A 144 18.53 -7.03 10.93
CA ARG A 144 18.74 -8.42 11.35
C ARG A 144 18.61 -8.49 12.87
N GLY A 145 17.41 -8.28 13.39
CA GLY A 145 17.13 -8.38 14.82
C GLY A 145 16.82 -9.82 15.24
N ASN A 146 17.11 -10.17 16.51
CA ASN A 146 16.70 -11.46 17.10
C ASN A 146 15.17 -11.55 17.14
N GLY A 147 14.58 -12.47 16.37
CA GLY A 147 13.14 -12.60 16.20
C GLY A 147 12.49 -11.40 15.53
N GLY A 148 13.29 -10.59 14.84
CA GLY A 148 12.84 -9.40 14.12
C GLY A 148 12.14 -9.76 12.83
N LEU A 149 11.46 -8.77 12.30
CA LEU A 149 10.75 -8.86 11.04
C LEU A 149 11.36 -7.81 10.12
N ASN A 150 12.14 -8.26 9.12
CA ASN A 150 12.60 -7.36 8.08
C ASN A 150 11.42 -7.06 7.13
N GLN A 151 10.78 -5.92 7.32
CA GLN A 151 9.61 -5.54 6.54
C GLN A 151 9.97 -5.26 5.08
N PHE A 152 11.20 -4.83 4.81
CA PHE A 152 11.65 -4.56 3.45
C PHE A 152 11.81 -5.86 2.65
N ASP A 153 12.30 -6.92 3.25
CA ASP A 153 12.41 -8.24 2.60
C ASP A 153 11.03 -8.80 2.23
N HIS A 154 10.06 -8.70 3.15
CA HIS A 154 8.68 -9.12 2.87
C HIS A 154 7.99 -8.24 1.82
N PHE A 155 8.27 -6.93 1.81
CA PHE A 155 7.83 -6.04 0.72
C PHE A 155 8.41 -6.48 -0.62
N LEU A 156 9.72 -6.74 -0.70
CA LEU A 156 10.36 -7.21 -1.93
C LEU A 156 9.75 -8.53 -2.40
N ARG A 157 9.49 -9.45 -1.47
CA ARG A 157 8.82 -10.72 -1.79
C ARG A 157 7.41 -10.48 -2.33
N THR A 158 6.63 -9.63 -1.68
CA THR A 158 5.30 -9.22 -2.14
C THR A 158 5.34 -8.70 -3.57
N LEU A 159 6.29 -7.79 -3.84
CA LEU A 159 6.46 -7.19 -5.14
C LEU A 159 6.84 -8.22 -6.21
N VAL A 160 7.84 -9.05 -5.93
CA VAL A 160 8.31 -10.10 -6.84
C VAL A 160 7.18 -11.06 -7.19
N ASP A 161 6.44 -11.54 -6.19
CA ASP A 161 5.38 -12.52 -6.41
C ASP A 161 4.16 -11.89 -7.12
N ALA A 162 3.82 -10.64 -6.83
CA ALA A 162 2.79 -9.90 -7.55
C ALA A 162 3.14 -9.75 -9.04
N PHE A 163 4.38 -9.41 -9.38
CA PHE A 163 4.83 -9.22 -10.77
C PHE A 163 5.10 -10.51 -11.55
N LYS A 164 5.20 -11.67 -10.88
CA LYS A 164 5.25 -12.99 -11.57
C LYS A 164 3.95 -13.29 -12.31
N ILE A 165 2.82 -12.83 -11.80
CA ILE A 165 1.51 -13.04 -12.42
C ILE A 165 1.33 -11.97 -13.50
N LYS A 166 1.26 -12.41 -14.76
CA LYS A 166 1.16 -11.50 -15.90
C LYS A 166 -0.27 -11.19 -16.31
N ASP A 167 -1.20 -12.03 -15.97
CA ASP A 167 -2.64 -11.88 -16.20
C ASP A 167 -3.29 -11.81 -14.79
N ILE A 168 -3.45 -10.58 -14.28
CA ILE A 168 -3.93 -10.39 -12.90
C ILE A 168 -5.45 -10.53 -12.78
N ASN A 169 -6.16 -10.38 -13.91
CA ASN A 169 -7.62 -10.43 -13.97
C ASN A 169 -8.18 -11.76 -14.49
N GLY A 170 -7.32 -12.67 -14.98
CA GLY A 170 -7.68 -14.01 -15.42
C GLY A 170 -8.40 -14.07 -16.76
N ASN A 171 -8.22 -13.07 -17.64
CA ASN A 171 -8.87 -13.00 -18.93
C ASN A 171 -8.08 -13.68 -20.07
N GLY A 172 -6.90 -14.23 -19.79
CA GLY A 172 -6.03 -14.90 -20.75
C GLY A 172 -5.10 -13.96 -21.52
N ILE A 173 -5.07 -12.66 -21.19
CA ILE A 173 -4.22 -11.65 -21.81
C ILE A 173 -3.21 -11.14 -20.77
N GLU A 174 -1.96 -10.96 -21.19
CA GLU A 174 -0.98 -10.35 -20.31
C GLU A 174 -1.30 -8.88 -20.03
N ASP A 175 -1.22 -8.49 -18.76
CA ASP A 175 -1.42 -7.14 -18.27
C ASP A 175 -0.09 -6.37 -18.16
N ILE A 176 -0.18 -5.05 -18.26
CA ILE A 176 0.92 -4.11 -18.01
C ILE A 176 0.62 -3.34 -16.74
N LEU A 177 1.40 -3.59 -15.69
CA LEU A 177 1.32 -2.85 -14.44
C LEU A 177 2.23 -1.62 -14.52
N MET A 178 1.66 -0.42 -14.46
CA MET A 178 2.37 0.85 -14.55
C MET A 178 2.46 1.50 -13.17
N PRO A 179 3.64 1.52 -12.52
CA PRO A 179 3.82 2.20 -11.24
C PRO A 179 3.35 3.66 -11.33
N SER A 180 2.39 4.03 -10.49
CA SER A 180 1.70 5.32 -10.56
C SER A 180 1.65 6.06 -9.22
N GLY A 181 2.09 5.44 -8.13
CA GLY A 181 2.21 6.09 -6.83
C GLY A 181 2.61 5.16 -5.70
N ILE A 182 3.37 5.71 -4.76
CA ILE A 182 3.68 5.12 -3.46
C ILE A 182 2.87 5.88 -2.41
N ILE A 183 2.00 5.18 -1.71
CA ILE A 183 1.15 5.73 -0.65
C ILE A 183 1.68 5.20 0.68
N TRP A 184 2.15 6.11 1.52
CA TRP A 184 2.90 5.76 2.72
C TRP A 184 2.24 6.31 3.99
N MET A 185 1.93 5.42 4.94
CA MET A 185 1.40 5.80 6.25
C MET A 185 2.16 5.08 7.36
N GLN A 186 3.13 5.78 7.94
CA GLN A 186 4.01 5.26 8.99
C GLN A 186 4.71 6.43 9.70
N GLY A 187 5.19 6.22 10.91
CA GLY A 187 6.01 7.18 11.65
C GLY A 187 5.82 7.06 13.16
N GLU A 188 4.68 6.56 13.60
CA GLU A 188 4.31 6.49 15.02
C GLU A 188 5.30 5.64 15.83
N SER A 189 5.78 4.53 15.27
CA SER A 189 6.73 3.63 15.95
C SER A 189 8.10 4.28 16.19
N ASP A 190 8.50 5.22 15.35
CA ASP A 190 9.76 5.93 15.45
C ASP A 190 9.72 7.11 16.44
N THR A 191 8.56 7.35 17.06
CA THR A 191 8.36 8.46 18.02
C THR A 191 8.50 8.06 19.47
N VAL A 192 8.60 6.76 19.82
CA VAL A 192 8.32 6.28 21.18
C VAL A 192 9.55 6.15 22.06
N LEU A 193 10.69 5.71 21.51
CA LEU A 193 11.82 5.25 22.33
C LEU A 193 12.78 6.36 22.69
N THR A 194 13.40 7.02 21.72
CA THR A 194 14.39 8.08 21.96
C THR A 194 14.26 9.21 20.95
N GLU A 195 14.65 10.41 21.36
CA GLU A 195 14.73 11.58 20.50
C GLU A 195 15.65 11.36 19.30
N ALA A 196 16.77 10.67 19.51
CA ALA A 196 17.76 10.38 18.47
C ALA A 196 17.17 9.54 17.31
N ILE A 197 16.24 8.62 17.61
CA ILE A 197 15.51 7.86 16.58
C ILE A 197 14.63 8.80 15.76
N ALA A 198 13.82 9.61 16.43
CA ALA A 198 12.92 10.56 15.74
C ALA A 198 13.67 11.58 14.87
N LEU A 199 14.85 12.03 15.32
CA LEU A 199 15.72 12.95 14.55
C LEU A 199 16.29 12.32 13.28
N ARG A 200 16.49 10.99 13.24
CA ARG A 200 16.96 10.29 12.04
C ARG A 200 15.85 9.99 11.03
N TYR A 201 14.58 10.18 11.40
CA TYR A 201 13.43 9.77 10.57
C TYR A 201 13.49 10.31 9.15
N TYR A 202 13.89 11.58 8.94
CA TYR A 202 14.01 12.15 7.59
C TYR A 202 15.00 11.36 6.71
N ALA A 203 16.18 11.06 7.23
CA ALA A 203 17.21 10.35 6.46
C ALA A 203 16.78 8.92 6.15
N ASN A 204 16.18 8.23 7.13
CA ASN A 204 15.67 6.88 6.98
C ASN A 204 14.50 6.83 5.98
N LEU A 205 13.55 7.78 6.07
CA LEU A 205 12.43 7.88 5.14
C LEU A 205 12.90 8.13 3.71
N LYS A 206 13.83 9.07 3.53
CA LYS A 206 14.38 9.35 2.18
C LYS A 206 15.02 8.10 1.58
N ARG A 207 15.90 7.42 2.33
CA ARG A 207 16.54 6.19 1.89
C ARG A 207 15.52 5.11 1.53
N LEU A 208 14.50 4.92 2.38
CA LEU A 208 13.46 3.93 2.14
C LEU A 208 12.66 4.24 0.86
N MET A 209 12.25 5.49 0.65
CA MET A 209 11.51 5.86 -0.56
C MET A 209 12.34 5.69 -1.83
N ASP A 210 13.64 6.02 -1.79
CA ASP A 210 14.56 5.78 -2.90
C ASP A 210 14.65 4.27 -3.21
N LEU A 211 14.73 3.41 -2.19
CA LEU A 211 14.79 1.96 -2.35
C LEU A 211 13.47 1.37 -2.89
N ILE A 212 12.33 1.87 -2.43
CA ILE A 212 11.03 1.42 -2.94
C ILE A 212 10.90 1.83 -4.42
N ARG A 213 11.24 3.06 -4.80
CA ARG A 213 11.28 3.49 -6.20
C ARG A 213 12.18 2.59 -7.04
N SER A 214 13.38 2.30 -6.56
CA SER A 214 14.33 1.39 -7.23
C SER A 214 13.78 -0.02 -7.40
N ALA A 215 13.03 -0.54 -6.42
CA ALA A 215 12.37 -1.84 -6.52
C ALA A 215 11.32 -1.88 -7.66
N PHE A 216 10.64 -0.76 -7.89
CA PHE A 216 9.73 -0.59 -9.03
C PHE A 216 10.45 -0.22 -10.34
N ARG A 217 11.77 0.04 -10.31
CA ARG A 217 12.59 0.46 -11.45
C ARG A 217 12.13 1.77 -12.09
N ASP A 218 11.65 2.69 -11.27
CA ASP A 218 11.18 4.00 -11.69
C ASP A 218 11.44 5.02 -10.57
N ASP A 219 12.42 5.89 -10.77
CA ASP A 219 12.84 6.89 -9.79
C ASP A 219 11.85 8.07 -9.66
N ASP A 220 10.91 8.18 -10.62
CA ASP A 220 9.94 9.28 -10.71
C ASP A 220 8.54 8.92 -10.19
N ILE A 221 8.38 7.76 -9.52
CA ILE A 221 7.09 7.42 -8.93
C ILE A 221 6.72 8.46 -7.86
N PRO A 222 5.52 9.08 -7.94
CA PRO A 222 5.04 9.98 -6.89
C PRO A 222 4.95 9.30 -5.53
N VAL A 223 5.31 10.03 -4.48
CA VAL A 223 5.16 9.58 -3.08
C VAL A 223 4.15 10.46 -2.37
N VAL A 224 3.12 9.87 -1.78
CA VAL A 224 2.18 10.59 -0.92
C VAL A 224 2.26 10.04 0.49
N ILE A 225 2.59 10.91 1.45
CA ILE A 225 2.75 10.57 2.85
C ILE A 225 1.53 11.01 3.65
N GLY A 226 0.99 10.14 4.51
CA GLY A 226 0.08 10.54 5.58
C GLY A 226 0.88 11.10 6.74
N LYS A 227 0.64 12.35 7.09
CA LYS A 227 1.26 12.95 8.28
C LYS A 227 0.73 12.27 9.52
N ILE A 228 1.59 11.73 10.37
CA ILE A 228 1.12 11.12 11.63
C ILE A 228 0.46 12.19 12.51
N SER A 229 -0.49 11.79 13.33
CA SER A 229 -1.15 12.63 14.33
C SER A 229 -1.19 11.91 15.67
N ASP A 230 -1.47 12.65 16.73
CA ASP A 230 -1.50 12.14 18.10
C ASP A 230 -2.94 12.14 18.62
N SER A 231 -3.35 11.03 19.21
CA SER A 231 -4.69 10.90 19.81
C SER A 231 -4.84 11.66 21.12
N GLY A 232 -3.74 11.93 21.81
CA GLY A 232 -3.75 12.49 23.17
C GLY A 232 -4.31 11.54 24.24
N MET A 233 -4.50 10.26 23.92
CA MET A 233 -5.22 9.31 24.79
C MET A 233 -4.35 8.59 25.83
N ASP A 234 -3.11 8.99 26.01
CA ASP A 234 -2.31 8.48 27.12
C ASP A 234 -2.47 9.33 28.39
N ASN A 235 -1.93 8.84 29.52
CA ASN A 235 -2.04 9.53 30.81
C ASN A 235 -1.35 10.91 30.86
N ARG A 236 -0.54 11.23 29.87
CA ARG A 236 0.17 12.52 29.70
C ARG A 236 -0.51 13.42 28.69
N GLY A 237 -1.63 12.99 28.09
CA GLY A 237 -2.29 13.67 26.99
C GLY A 237 -1.49 13.64 25.69
N LYS A 238 -0.53 12.69 25.55
CA LYS A 238 0.36 12.58 24.40
C LYS A 238 0.81 11.12 24.20
N THR A 239 0.33 10.48 23.16
CA THR A 239 0.65 9.08 22.85
C THR A 239 2.04 8.95 22.21
N TRP A 240 2.41 9.91 21.34
CA TRP A 240 3.66 9.88 20.59
C TRP A 240 4.69 10.87 21.13
N THR A 241 5.59 10.41 22.02
CA THR A 241 6.54 11.26 22.78
C THR A 241 7.32 12.24 21.90
N TYR A 242 7.82 11.77 20.76
CA TYR A 242 8.61 12.57 19.82
C TYR A 242 7.86 12.81 18.49
N GLY A 243 6.53 12.85 18.55
CA GLY A 243 5.67 12.94 17.37
C GLY A 243 5.96 14.16 16.50
N GLU A 244 6.23 15.33 17.10
CA GLU A 244 6.49 16.56 16.36
C GLU A 244 7.79 16.50 15.54
N LEU A 245 8.80 15.76 16.02
CA LEU A 245 10.06 15.58 15.27
C LEU A 245 9.83 14.76 14.02
N VAL A 246 9.08 13.67 14.12
CA VAL A 246 8.70 12.84 12.95
C VAL A 246 7.79 13.60 12.00
N GLN A 247 6.79 14.34 12.51
CA GLN A 247 5.95 15.21 11.68
C GLN A 247 6.75 16.26 10.92
N HIS A 248 7.75 16.87 11.59
CA HIS A 248 8.66 17.82 10.94
C HIS A 248 9.51 17.15 9.85
N ALA A 249 9.98 15.93 10.11
CA ALA A 249 10.74 15.15 9.14
C ALA A 249 9.90 14.79 7.90
N GLN A 250 8.64 14.40 8.07
CA GLN A 250 7.68 14.15 7.00
C GLN A 250 7.46 15.41 6.14
N GLU A 251 7.23 16.56 6.75
CA GLU A 251 7.12 17.84 6.04
C GLU A 251 8.42 18.22 5.30
N THR A 252 9.56 17.92 5.91
CA THR A 252 10.88 18.20 5.29
C THR A 252 11.11 17.32 4.08
N PHE A 253 10.72 16.04 4.13
CA PHE A 253 10.80 15.12 2.99
C PHE A 253 10.03 15.69 1.79
N VAL A 254 8.76 16.04 1.98
CA VAL A 254 7.91 16.55 0.90
C VAL A 254 8.39 17.89 0.33
N ARG A 255 8.99 18.76 1.15
CA ARG A 255 9.59 20.01 0.64
C ARG A 255 10.81 19.78 -0.25
N ARG A 256 11.54 18.67 -0.04
CA ARG A 256 12.80 18.38 -0.75
C ARG A 256 12.62 17.43 -1.93
N ASP A 257 11.58 16.63 -1.91
CA ASP A 257 11.23 15.73 -3.01
C ASP A 257 10.17 16.40 -3.91
N LYS A 258 10.55 16.73 -5.14
CA LYS A 258 9.68 17.45 -6.10
C LYS A 258 8.46 16.63 -6.52
N ASN A 259 8.51 15.31 -6.34
CA ASN A 259 7.45 14.39 -6.71
C ASN A 259 6.81 13.74 -5.48
N ALA A 260 6.67 14.52 -4.40
CA ALA A 260 6.03 14.09 -3.17
C ALA A 260 4.97 15.08 -2.68
N ALA A 261 3.94 14.54 -2.00
CA ALA A 261 2.88 15.29 -1.33
C ALA A 261 2.60 14.70 0.06
N ILE A 262 1.91 15.47 0.90
CA ILE A 262 1.56 15.06 2.27
C ILE A 262 0.11 15.38 2.59
N VAL A 263 -0.60 14.37 3.11
CA VAL A 263 -1.96 14.50 3.65
C VAL A 263 -1.86 14.93 5.11
N ARG A 264 -2.47 16.07 5.46
CA ARG A 264 -2.41 16.70 6.78
C ARG A 264 -3.72 16.59 7.55
N GLU A 265 -4.76 16.15 6.90
CA GLU A 265 -6.13 16.02 7.44
C GLU A 265 -6.19 15.05 8.62
N THR A 266 -5.24 14.14 8.74
CA THR A 266 -5.07 13.23 9.88
C THR A 266 -5.10 13.92 11.25
N LYS A 267 -4.71 15.20 11.32
CA LYS A 267 -4.79 16.00 12.56
C LYS A 267 -6.22 16.13 13.11
N GLY A 268 -7.21 16.05 12.24
CA GLY A 268 -8.62 16.18 12.60
C GLY A 268 -9.35 14.86 12.79
N TYR A 269 -8.68 13.73 12.63
CA TYR A 269 -9.35 12.43 12.71
C TYR A 269 -9.62 12.01 14.15
N SER A 270 -10.77 11.37 14.35
CA SER A 270 -11.08 10.65 15.57
C SER A 270 -10.35 9.29 15.61
N TYR A 271 -10.20 8.77 16.82
CA TYR A 271 -9.49 7.52 17.08
C TYR A 271 -10.42 6.49 17.69
N SER A 272 -10.24 5.22 17.35
CA SER A 272 -10.94 4.08 17.95
C SER A 272 -10.24 3.54 19.21
N ASP A 273 -8.93 3.79 19.30
CA ASP A 273 -8.04 3.46 20.42
C ASP A 273 -6.85 4.45 20.42
N PRO A 274 -5.90 4.41 21.36
CA PRO A 274 -4.80 5.38 21.40
C PRO A 274 -3.94 5.46 20.15
N TRP A 275 -3.99 4.48 19.25
CA TRP A 275 -3.05 4.33 18.14
C TRP A 275 -3.71 4.38 16.75
N HIS A 276 -5.01 4.06 16.65
CA HIS A 276 -5.66 3.83 15.36
C HIS A 276 -6.82 4.78 15.12
N TYR A 277 -6.91 5.31 13.92
CA TYR A 277 -8.05 6.09 13.47
C TYR A 277 -9.34 5.26 13.53
N ASN A 278 -10.47 5.94 13.65
CA ASN A 278 -11.77 5.30 13.47
C ASN A 278 -12.06 5.03 11.97
N SER A 279 -13.13 4.34 11.68
CA SER A 279 -13.51 3.95 10.31
C SER A 279 -13.68 5.14 9.37
N GLU A 280 -14.28 6.24 9.84
CA GLU A 280 -14.44 7.47 9.06
C GLU A 280 -13.08 8.08 8.69
N GLY A 281 -12.12 8.07 9.63
CA GLY A 281 -10.75 8.52 9.38
C GLY A 281 -10.06 7.71 8.27
N TYR A 282 -10.20 6.39 8.24
CA TYR A 282 -9.65 5.58 7.14
C TYR A 282 -10.31 5.87 5.80
N ILE A 283 -11.62 6.09 5.78
CA ILE A 283 -12.35 6.43 4.56
C ILE A 283 -11.87 7.77 3.99
N ASP A 284 -11.81 8.82 4.83
CA ASP A 284 -11.35 10.13 4.38
C ASP A 284 -9.86 10.10 3.98
N LEU A 285 -9.01 9.40 4.75
CA LEU A 285 -7.59 9.28 4.45
C LEU A 285 -7.36 8.66 3.06
N GLY A 286 -8.11 7.62 2.70
CA GLY A 286 -8.02 7.03 1.36
C GLY A 286 -8.41 8.01 0.26
N ILE A 287 -9.48 8.79 0.46
CA ILE A 287 -9.91 9.83 -0.47
C ILE A 287 -8.79 10.89 -0.63
N LYS A 288 -8.22 11.38 0.47
CA LYS A 288 -7.16 12.40 0.45
C LYS A 288 -5.87 11.91 -0.22
N PHE A 289 -5.49 10.66 0.01
CA PHE A 289 -4.37 10.05 -0.70
C PHE A 289 -4.60 9.99 -2.21
N ALA A 290 -5.79 9.59 -2.64
CA ALA A 290 -6.13 9.53 -4.06
C ALA A 290 -6.10 10.93 -4.72
N GLU A 291 -6.64 11.94 -4.07
CA GLU A 291 -6.60 13.33 -4.55
C GLU A 291 -5.16 13.86 -4.65
N ALA A 292 -4.31 13.55 -3.67
CA ALA A 292 -2.94 14.02 -3.64
C ALA A 292 -2.09 13.35 -4.74
N VAL A 293 -2.18 12.03 -4.91
CA VAL A 293 -1.43 11.33 -5.96
C VAL A 293 -1.92 11.70 -7.36
N TYR A 294 -3.23 11.93 -7.52
CA TYR A 294 -3.80 12.42 -8.78
C TYR A 294 -3.20 13.76 -9.18
N LYS A 295 -3.11 14.73 -8.25
CA LYS A 295 -2.50 16.03 -8.51
C LYS A 295 -1.04 15.92 -8.95
N LEU A 296 -0.24 15.07 -8.30
CA LEU A 296 1.16 14.85 -8.69
C LEU A 296 1.26 14.26 -10.10
N ASN A 297 0.42 13.29 -10.45
CA ASN A 297 0.41 12.66 -11.76
C ASN A 297 -0.09 13.61 -12.87
N SER A 298 -0.98 14.54 -12.55
CA SER A 298 -1.56 15.50 -13.51
C SER A 298 -0.66 16.71 -13.75
N SER A 299 0.38 16.89 -12.93
CA SER A 299 1.34 18.00 -13.03
C SER A 299 2.57 17.67 -13.87
N LYS A 300 2.65 16.43 -14.37
CA LYS A 300 3.67 15.94 -15.32
C LYS A 300 3.18 16.13 -16.75
#